data_2f86d84b0bbb9341f7b1bd696b0b01d2
#
_entry.id   2f86d84b0bbb9341f7b1bd696b0b01d2
#
_cell.length_a   1.000
_cell.length_b   1.000
_cell.length_c   1.000
_cell.angle_alpha   90.00
_cell.angle_beta   90.00
_cell.angle_gamma   90.00
#
_symmetry.space_group_name_H-M   'P 1'
#
loop_
_entity.id
_entity.type
_entity.pdbx_description
1 polymer ?
#
loop_
_entity_poly.entity_id
_entity_poly.type
_entity_poly.pdbx_seq_one_letter_code
_entity_poly.pdbx_strand_id
1 'polypeptide(L)'
;MQNTEKTMDKIVALCKNRGFIFPGSEIYGGLANSWDYGPLGVEFKNNVKRAWWKKFVQECKYNVGLDSAIIMNPQTWVASGHVGGFSDPLMDCKVCRGRHRADKLIEEYAFENGTDDNPAGWTFDEMGAFIKEKGICCPDCGSRDFTEIRKFNLMFKTYMGVTENSKNELYLRPETAQGIFVDFKNIQRASRKKVPFGVAQIGKSFRNEITPGNFVFRTREFEQMELEFFCKPGTDLEWFHFWKNYCHQFLLNLGMRDENLRLRDHSPEELCFYSKATTDFEFLFPFGWGELWGVADRTDYDLTQHANHSGESMEYFDPETNEKYIPYVVEPSLGADRVALAFLVDAYDEEVVDAEKNDTRVVLHLHPALAPFKAAVLPLSKKLSDKAEEVFSDLAKYFSVDFDETGSIGKRYRRQDEIGTPLCITYDFESEGDGCVTVRDRDTMEQVRIPIDSLKVYIEEKIAF
;
A
#
# COMPACT_ATOMS: atom_id res chain seq x y z
N MET A 1 2.65 -21.12 8.64
CA MET A 1 2.40 -21.44 7.19
C MET A 1 3.28 -20.55 6.32
N GLN A 2 3.98 -21.10 5.33
CA GLN A 2 4.77 -20.29 4.37
C GLN A 2 3.82 -19.56 3.38
N ASN A 3 4.22 -18.40 2.86
CA ASN A 3 3.37 -17.63 1.94
C ASN A 3 3.02 -18.41 0.67
N THR A 4 3.90 -19.30 0.20
CA THR A 4 3.66 -20.20 -0.94
C THR A 4 2.58 -21.26 -0.69
N GLU A 5 2.22 -21.53 0.55
CA GLU A 5 1.16 -22.47 0.93
C GLU A 5 -0.20 -21.77 1.11
N LYS A 6 -0.20 -20.44 1.21
CA LYS A 6 -1.40 -19.62 1.31
C LYS A 6 -2.04 -19.46 -0.05
N THR A 7 -3.35 -19.31 -0.09
CA THR A 7 -4.07 -19.01 -1.33
C THR A 7 -4.76 -17.65 -1.23
N MET A 8 -4.89 -16.95 -2.36
CA MET A 8 -5.64 -15.70 -2.39
C MET A 8 -7.09 -15.92 -1.97
N ASP A 9 -7.69 -17.06 -2.28
CA ASP A 9 -9.08 -17.38 -1.91
C ASP A 9 -9.27 -17.40 -0.38
N LYS A 10 -8.33 -17.97 0.37
CA LYS A 10 -8.36 -17.97 1.84
C LYS A 10 -8.27 -16.55 2.40
N ILE A 11 -7.36 -15.73 1.86
CA ILE A 11 -7.18 -14.33 2.27
C ILE A 11 -8.44 -13.51 1.96
N VAL A 12 -8.98 -13.63 0.74
CA VAL A 12 -10.20 -12.94 0.31
C VAL A 12 -11.40 -13.37 1.15
N ALA A 13 -11.54 -14.68 1.42
CA ALA A 13 -12.61 -15.21 2.27
C ALA A 13 -12.53 -14.65 3.69
N LEU A 14 -11.34 -14.64 4.30
CA LEU A 14 -11.14 -14.02 5.62
C LEU A 14 -11.53 -12.54 5.60
N CYS A 15 -11.03 -11.78 4.62
CA CYS A 15 -11.30 -10.35 4.50
C CYS A 15 -12.79 -10.05 4.39
N LYS A 16 -13.52 -10.79 3.56
CA LYS A 16 -14.98 -10.63 3.38
C LYS A 16 -15.73 -11.03 4.66
N ASN A 17 -15.43 -12.20 5.20
CA ASN A 17 -16.17 -12.75 6.35
C ASN A 17 -15.94 -11.95 7.64
N ARG A 18 -14.79 -11.31 7.79
CA ARG A 18 -14.43 -10.56 8.99
C ARG A 18 -14.54 -9.04 8.84
N GLY A 19 -14.98 -8.56 7.68
CA GLY A 19 -15.24 -7.14 7.49
C GLY A 19 -13.98 -6.30 7.29
N PHE A 20 -12.94 -6.88 6.69
CA PHE A 20 -11.78 -6.11 6.25
C PHE A 20 -12.05 -5.46 4.89
N ILE A 21 -12.48 -6.23 3.90
CA ILE A 21 -12.64 -5.72 2.53
C ILE A 21 -13.84 -6.41 1.88
N PHE A 22 -14.72 -5.63 1.28
CA PHE A 22 -15.91 -6.07 0.55
C PHE A 22 -15.82 -5.72 -0.93
N PRO A 23 -16.53 -6.44 -1.82
CA PRO A 23 -16.75 -5.97 -3.19
C PRO A 23 -17.48 -4.63 -3.20
N GLY A 24 -16.95 -3.65 -3.94
CA GLY A 24 -17.60 -2.34 -4.07
C GLY A 24 -18.94 -2.44 -4.80
N SER A 25 -19.99 -1.82 -4.27
CA SER A 25 -21.33 -1.79 -4.87
C SER A 25 -21.96 -3.18 -5.10
N GLU A 26 -21.71 -4.15 -4.22
CA GLU A 26 -22.10 -5.56 -4.38
C GLU A 26 -23.59 -5.76 -4.62
N ILE A 27 -24.47 -4.95 -4.02
CA ILE A 27 -25.92 -5.02 -4.19
C ILE A 27 -26.38 -4.76 -5.64
N TYR A 28 -25.53 -4.14 -6.46
CA TYR A 28 -25.77 -3.91 -7.89
C TYR A 28 -24.98 -4.86 -8.80
N GLY A 29 -24.46 -5.96 -8.26
CA GLY A 29 -23.58 -6.90 -8.96
C GLY A 29 -22.10 -6.53 -8.94
N GLY A 30 -21.75 -5.49 -8.20
CA GLY A 30 -20.37 -5.02 -8.07
C GLY A 30 -19.86 -4.24 -9.28
N LEU A 31 -18.64 -3.71 -9.14
CA LEU A 31 -17.86 -3.16 -10.22
C LEU A 31 -16.50 -3.86 -10.23
N ALA A 32 -16.08 -4.38 -11.38
CA ALA A 32 -14.87 -5.16 -11.51
C ALA A 32 -13.65 -4.46 -10.89
N ASN A 33 -13.02 -5.13 -9.91
CA ASN A 33 -11.90 -4.65 -9.13
C ASN A 33 -12.11 -3.29 -8.43
N SER A 34 -13.32 -3.07 -7.94
CA SER A 34 -13.66 -2.02 -6.99
C SER A 34 -13.93 -2.66 -5.63
N TRP A 35 -13.29 -2.13 -4.60
CA TRP A 35 -13.31 -2.71 -3.26
C TRP A 35 -13.55 -1.64 -2.21
N ASP A 36 -14.37 -1.98 -1.22
CA ASP A 36 -14.65 -1.15 -0.05
C ASP A 36 -13.93 -1.71 1.18
N TYR A 37 -13.24 -0.85 1.94
CA TYR A 37 -12.71 -1.24 3.24
C TYR A 37 -13.83 -1.23 4.28
N GLY A 38 -14.11 -2.39 4.85
CA GLY A 38 -15.11 -2.56 5.90
C GLY A 38 -14.64 -2.03 7.26
N PRO A 39 -15.42 -2.28 8.34
CA PRO A 39 -15.13 -1.73 9.67
C PRO A 39 -13.74 -2.08 10.22
N LEU A 40 -13.27 -3.30 10.02
CA LEU A 40 -11.90 -3.69 10.43
C LEU A 40 -10.85 -3.21 9.42
N GLY A 41 -11.20 -3.22 8.15
CA GLY A 41 -10.29 -2.81 7.08
C GLY A 41 -9.91 -1.34 7.14
N VAL A 42 -10.85 -0.45 7.45
CA VAL A 42 -10.58 0.99 7.56
C VAL A 42 -9.65 1.28 8.74
N GLU A 43 -9.86 0.63 9.89
CA GLU A 43 -8.96 0.77 11.05
C GLU A 43 -7.56 0.22 10.75
N PHE A 44 -7.48 -0.96 10.16
CA PHE A 44 -6.22 -1.57 9.74
C PHE A 44 -5.44 -0.68 8.77
N LYS A 45 -6.07 -0.26 7.67
CA LYS A 45 -5.44 0.60 6.65
C LYS A 45 -5.01 1.95 7.23
N ASN A 46 -5.84 2.54 8.10
CA ASN A 46 -5.48 3.76 8.80
C ASN A 46 -4.29 3.57 9.74
N ASN A 47 -4.17 2.41 10.41
CA ASN A 47 -3.01 2.10 11.24
C ASN A 47 -1.73 1.97 10.39
N VAL A 48 -1.80 1.35 9.22
CA VAL A 48 -0.67 1.29 8.27
C VAL A 48 -0.24 2.70 7.85
N LYS A 49 -1.19 3.56 7.46
CA LYS A 49 -0.92 4.95 7.09
C LYS A 49 -0.35 5.78 8.25
N ARG A 50 -0.89 5.61 9.47
CA ARG A 50 -0.37 6.28 10.68
C ARG A 50 1.05 5.84 11.02
N ALA A 51 1.36 4.53 10.89
CA ALA A 51 2.69 4.00 11.11
C ALA A 51 3.70 4.63 10.13
N TRP A 52 3.35 4.68 8.85
CA TRP A 52 4.17 5.33 7.84
C TRP A 52 4.36 6.83 8.13
N TRP A 53 3.27 7.56 8.40
CA TRP A 53 3.32 8.99 8.71
C TRP A 53 4.17 9.29 9.95
N LYS A 54 4.06 8.46 10.99
CA LYS A 54 4.87 8.57 12.19
C LYS A 54 6.35 8.50 11.85
N LYS A 55 6.78 7.47 11.09
CA LYS A 55 8.19 7.25 10.78
C LYS A 55 8.73 8.24 9.74
N PHE A 56 8.00 8.48 8.67
CA PHE A 56 8.48 9.28 7.54
C PHE A 56 8.28 10.79 7.73
N VAL A 57 7.36 11.22 8.57
CA VAL A 57 7.07 12.65 8.78
C VAL A 57 7.34 13.07 10.23
N GLN A 58 6.67 12.45 11.19
CA GLN A 58 6.69 12.91 12.59
C GLN A 58 8.06 12.71 13.24
N GLU A 59 8.68 11.55 13.07
CA GLU A 59 9.99 11.21 13.65
C GLU A 59 11.17 11.62 12.77
N CYS A 60 10.94 12.11 11.55
CA CYS A 60 11.97 12.54 10.62
C CYS A 60 12.12 14.06 10.59
N LYS A 61 13.26 14.56 11.07
CA LYS A 61 13.56 16.01 11.12
C LYS A 61 13.59 16.71 9.76
N TYR A 62 13.80 15.94 8.70
CA TYR A 62 13.92 16.48 7.34
C TYR A 62 12.56 16.74 6.69
N ASN A 63 11.56 15.92 6.99
CA ASN A 63 10.34 15.85 6.23
C ASN A 63 9.21 16.74 6.77
N VAL A 64 8.32 17.10 5.87
CA VAL A 64 7.04 17.77 6.15
C VAL A 64 5.92 17.08 5.37
N GLY A 65 4.68 17.34 5.74
CA GLY A 65 3.51 16.77 5.04
C GLY A 65 2.85 17.75 4.08
N LEU A 66 2.18 17.22 3.09
CA LEU A 66 1.30 17.92 2.14
C LEU A 66 0.03 17.10 1.92
N ASP A 67 -1.08 17.77 1.64
CA ASP A 67 -2.29 17.19 1.08
C ASP A 67 -2.73 18.04 -0.12
N SER A 68 -2.24 17.71 -1.31
CA SER A 68 -2.58 18.42 -2.53
C SER A 68 -3.93 17.97 -3.10
N ALA A 69 -4.57 18.84 -3.88
CA ALA A 69 -5.84 18.54 -4.53
C ALA A 69 -5.71 17.38 -5.54
N ILE A 70 -6.75 16.54 -5.64
CA ILE A 70 -6.84 15.49 -6.67
C ILE A 70 -6.99 16.11 -8.06
N ILE A 71 -7.84 17.13 -8.16
CA ILE A 71 -8.10 17.87 -9.40
C ILE A 71 -7.12 19.03 -9.48
N MET A 72 -6.25 18.99 -10.48
CA MET A 72 -5.17 19.96 -10.69
C MET A 72 -5.27 20.57 -12.08
N ASN A 73 -4.54 21.64 -12.30
CA ASN A 73 -4.43 22.23 -13.63
C ASN A 73 -3.93 21.18 -14.64
N PRO A 74 -4.60 20.96 -15.79
CA PRO A 74 -4.19 19.96 -16.77
C PRO A 74 -2.75 20.12 -17.27
N GLN A 75 -2.20 21.32 -17.22
CA GLN A 75 -0.81 21.58 -17.61
C GLN A 75 0.20 20.85 -16.71
N THR A 76 -0.17 20.53 -15.47
CA THR A 76 0.65 19.68 -14.59
C THR A 76 0.92 18.33 -15.25
N TRP A 77 -0.10 17.73 -15.86
CA TRP A 77 -0.01 16.41 -16.49
C TRP A 77 0.62 16.46 -17.90
N VAL A 78 0.59 17.62 -18.54
CA VAL A 78 1.34 17.86 -19.77
C VAL A 78 2.82 17.99 -19.46
N ALA A 79 3.17 18.79 -18.47
CA ALA A 79 4.55 19.02 -18.04
C ALA A 79 5.23 17.72 -17.57
N SER A 80 4.55 16.92 -16.77
CA SER A 80 5.06 15.64 -16.28
C SER A 80 5.06 14.50 -17.32
N GLY A 81 4.51 14.74 -18.51
CA GLY A 81 4.47 13.76 -19.61
C GLY A 81 3.33 12.74 -19.53
N HIS A 82 2.48 12.76 -18.49
CA HIS A 82 1.41 11.77 -18.32
C HIS A 82 0.37 11.80 -19.44
N VAL A 83 0.00 12.97 -19.94
CA VAL A 83 -0.97 13.07 -21.03
C VAL A 83 -0.45 12.42 -22.31
N GLY A 84 0.84 12.55 -22.60
CA GLY A 84 1.46 12.03 -23.84
C GLY A 84 2.00 10.61 -23.75
N GLY A 85 2.51 10.20 -22.58
CA GLY A 85 3.34 8.99 -22.40
C GLY A 85 2.80 7.95 -21.46
N PHE A 86 1.88 8.28 -20.54
CA PHE A 86 1.36 7.33 -19.55
C PHE A 86 0.34 6.38 -20.17
N SER A 87 0.84 5.37 -20.88
CA SER A 87 0.00 4.46 -21.68
C SER A 87 0.56 3.04 -21.72
N ASP A 88 -0.35 2.07 -21.71
CA ASP A 88 -0.05 0.66 -21.92
C ASP A 88 -0.27 0.23 -23.38
N PRO A 89 0.47 -0.81 -23.85
CA PRO A 89 0.24 -1.42 -25.16
C PRO A 89 -0.99 -2.33 -25.11
N LEU A 90 -2.13 -1.84 -25.58
CA LEU A 90 -3.41 -2.55 -25.56
C LEU A 90 -3.66 -3.31 -26.86
N MET A 91 -4.03 -4.59 -26.74
CA MET A 91 -4.58 -5.38 -27.85
C MET A 91 -5.84 -6.14 -27.42
N ASP A 92 -6.76 -6.35 -28.34
CA ASP A 92 -8.00 -7.10 -28.11
C ASP A 92 -7.93 -8.45 -28.79
N CYS A 93 -8.39 -9.52 -28.12
CA CYS A 93 -8.66 -10.80 -28.78
C CYS A 93 -9.91 -10.67 -29.68
N LYS A 94 -9.79 -10.96 -30.98
CA LYS A 94 -10.92 -10.83 -31.92
C LYS A 94 -12.03 -11.87 -31.69
N VAL A 95 -11.73 -12.97 -31.01
CA VAL A 95 -12.65 -14.06 -30.74
C VAL A 95 -13.48 -13.81 -29.49
N CYS A 96 -12.85 -13.71 -28.31
CA CYS A 96 -13.53 -13.51 -27.05
C CYS A 96 -13.73 -12.04 -26.65
N ARG A 97 -13.08 -11.09 -27.38
CA ARG A 97 -13.04 -9.66 -27.10
C ARG A 97 -12.37 -9.31 -25.76
N GLY A 98 -11.62 -10.25 -25.18
CA GLY A 98 -10.75 -10.02 -24.03
C GLY A 98 -9.72 -8.97 -24.37
N ARG A 99 -9.40 -8.08 -23.39
CA ARG A 99 -8.41 -7.02 -23.52
C ARG A 99 -7.17 -7.41 -22.79
N HIS A 100 -6.03 -7.30 -23.46
CA HIS A 100 -4.75 -7.72 -22.91
C HIS A 100 -3.69 -6.66 -23.12
N ARG A 101 -2.72 -6.62 -22.22
CA ARG A 101 -1.49 -5.87 -22.40
C ARG A 101 -0.51 -6.74 -23.18
N ALA A 102 -0.01 -6.23 -24.30
CA ALA A 102 0.91 -6.97 -25.15
C ALA A 102 2.23 -7.28 -24.45
N ASP A 103 2.75 -6.33 -23.68
CA ASP A 103 3.96 -6.51 -22.87
C ASP A 103 3.79 -7.64 -21.84
N LYS A 104 2.66 -7.71 -21.15
CA LYS A 104 2.40 -8.77 -20.17
C LYS A 104 2.25 -10.15 -20.80
N LEU A 105 1.63 -10.26 -21.96
CA LEU A 105 1.57 -11.51 -22.68
C LEU A 105 2.96 -12.05 -23.07
N ILE A 106 3.88 -11.13 -23.39
CA ILE A 106 5.28 -11.47 -23.71
C ILE A 106 6.03 -11.91 -22.45
N GLU A 107 5.91 -11.16 -21.34
CA GLU A 107 6.53 -11.50 -20.06
C GLU A 107 6.06 -12.87 -19.53
N GLU A 108 4.75 -13.14 -19.59
CA GLU A 108 4.17 -14.43 -19.20
C GLU A 108 4.71 -15.57 -20.07
N TYR A 109 4.76 -15.36 -21.39
CA TYR A 109 5.35 -16.33 -22.30
C TYR A 109 6.83 -16.60 -22.00
N ALA A 110 7.62 -15.55 -21.76
CA ALA A 110 9.03 -15.67 -21.43
C ALA A 110 9.22 -16.47 -20.13
N PHE A 111 8.43 -16.17 -19.11
CA PHE A 111 8.46 -16.89 -17.84
C PHE A 111 8.11 -18.37 -18.00
N GLU A 112 7.04 -18.71 -18.72
CA GLU A 112 6.60 -20.09 -18.94
C GLU A 112 7.61 -20.92 -19.76
N ASN A 113 8.33 -20.27 -20.67
CA ASN A 113 9.31 -20.95 -21.55
C ASN A 113 10.76 -20.82 -21.06
N GLY A 114 11.00 -20.14 -19.93
CA GLY A 114 12.34 -19.96 -19.37
C GLY A 114 13.28 -19.17 -20.29
N THR A 115 12.74 -18.16 -20.99
CA THR A 115 13.51 -17.25 -21.85
C THR A 115 13.67 -15.88 -21.17
N ASP A 116 14.68 -15.12 -21.59
CA ASP A 116 14.99 -13.79 -21.06
C ASP A 116 14.35 -12.66 -21.90
N ASP A 117 13.26 -12.95 -22.64
CA ASP A 117 12.59 -11.98 -23.48
C ASP A 117 11.92 -10.90 -22.61
N ASN A 118 12.44 -9.69 -22.68
CA ASN A 118 11.93 -8.52 -21.96
C ASN A 118 11.40 -7.48 -22.94
N PRO A 119 10.10 -7.19 -22.97
CA PRO A 119 9.50 -6.22 -23.90
C PRO A 119 9.76 -4.75 -23.52
N ALA A 120 10.49 -4.47 -22.46
CA ALA A 120 10.82 -3.12 -22.07
C ALA A 120 11.60 -2.39 -23.19
N GLY A 121 11.09 -1.24 -23.61
CA GLY A 121 11.68 -0.46 -24.70
C GLY A 121 11.34 -0.94 -26.12
N TRP A 122 10.60 -2.04 -26.30
CA TRP A 122 10.17 -2.49 -27.62
C TRP A 122 9.08 -1.57 -28.20
N THR A 123 9.11 -1.42 -29.50
CA THR A 123 8.01 -0.78 -30.25
C THR A 123 6.79 -1.70 -30.33
N PHE A 124 5.64 -1.14 -30.60
CA PHE A 124 4.39 -1.92 -30.76
C PHE A 124 4.48 -2.94 -31.92
N ASP A 125 5.22 -2.58 -32.99
CA ASP A 125 5.43 -3.46 -34.13
C ASP A 125 6.31 -4.67 -33.73
N GLU A 126 7.36 -4.45 -32.95
CA GLU A 126 8.22 -5.51 -32.42
C GLU A 126 7.45 -6.45 -31.49
N MET A 127 6.67 -5.90 -30.55
CA MET A 127 5.80 -6.70 -29.68
C MET A 127 4.80 -7.53 -30.47
N GLY A 128 4.14 -6.91 -31.45
CA GLY A 128 3.17 -7.58 -32.33
C GLY A 128 3.78 -8.68 -33.18
N ALA A 129 4.96 -8.45 -33.72
CA ALA A 129 5.73 -9.44 -34.48
C ALA A 129 6.12 -10.64 -33.59
N PHE A 130 6.61 -10.39 -32.38
CA PHE A 130 7.00 -11.42 -31.42
C PHE A 130 5.81 -12.29 -31.01
N ILE A 131 4.67 -11.68 -30.62
CA ILE A 131 3.43 -12.38 -30.25
C ILE A 131 2.99 -13.31 -31.36
N LYS A 132 3.06 -12.85 -32.62
CA LYS A 132 2.68 -13.63 -33.78
C LYS A 132 3.69 -14.76 -34.09
N GLU A 133 4.99 -14.46 -34.03
CA GLU A 133 6.07 -15.42 -34.28
C GLU A 133 6.05 -16.55 -33.27
N LYS A 134 5.97 -16.23 -31.99
CA LYS A 134 5.93 -17.21 -30.90
C LYS A 134 4.57 -17.89 -30.75
N GLY A 135 3.56 -17.43 -31.48
CA GLY A 135 2.22 -18.01 -31.46
C GLY A 135 1.54 -17.88 -30.10
N ILE A 136 1.80 -16.78 -29.39
CA ILE A 136 1.21 -16.51 -28.08
C ILE A 136 -0.32 -16.46 -28.20
N CYS A 137 -1.00 -17.18 -27.31
CA CYS A 137 -2.44 -17.33 -27.31
C CYS A 137 -3.11 -16.38 -26.32
N CYS A 138 -4.35 -16.03 -26.59
CA CYS A 138 -5.23 -15.37 -25.62
C CYS A 138 -5.41 -16.26 -24.38
N PRO A 139 -5.11 -15.78 -23.17
CA PRO A 139 -5.25 -16.57 -21.95
C PRO A 139 -6.70 -16.95 -21.66
N ASP A 140 -7.69 -16.15 -22.14
CA ASP A 140 -9.10 -16.40 -21.88
C ASP A 140 -9.71 -17.49 -22.78
N CYS A 141 -9.28 -17.58 -24.05
CA CYS A 141 -9.94 -18.47 -25.02
C CYS A 141 -9.00 -19.29 -25.92
N GLY A 142 -7.68 -19.14 -25.77
CA GLY A 142 -6.68 -19.87 -26.56
C GLY A 142 -6.53 -19.40 -28.01
N SER A 143 -7.24 -18.36 -28.47
CA SER A 143 -7.14 -17.84 -29.83
C SER A 143 -5.81 -17.08 -30.02
N ARG A 144 -5.30 -17.12 -31.27
CA ARG A 144 -4.12 -16.33 -31.71
C ARG A 144 -4.49 -15.10 -32.53
N ASP A 145 -5.78 -14.84 -32.70
CA ASP A 145 -6.24 -13.72 -33.53
C ASP A 145 -6.48 -12.48 -32.69
N PHE A 146 -5.50 -11.58 -32.70
CA PHE A 146 -5.54 -10.31 -31.99
C PHE A 146 -5.67 -9.13 -32.96
N THR A 147 -6.08 -7.99 -32.41
CA THR A 147 -6.00 -6.69 -33.10
C THR A 147 -4.55 -6.20 -33.13
N GLU A 148 -4.29 -5.17 -33.91
CA GLU A 148 -3.05 -4.39 -33.77
C GLU A 148 -2.96 -3.77 -32.35
N ILE A 149 -1.71 -3.58 -31.90
CA ILE A 149 -1.44 -2.95 -30.59
C ILE A 149 -1.66 -1.45 -30.74
N ARG A 150 -2.36 -0.87 -29.76
CA ARG A 150 -2.63 0.56 -29.71
C ARG A 150 -2.29 1.15 -28.34
N LYS A 151 -1.95 2.44 -28.31
CA LYS A 151 -1.77 3.18 -27.05
C LYS A 151 -3.09 3.26 -26.30
N PHE A 152 -3.07 2.90 -25.03
CA PHE A 152 -4.19 3.13 -24.11
C PHE A 152 -3.68 3.99 -22.94
N ASN A 153 -4.10 5.27 -22.91
CA ASN A 153 -3.72 6.19 -21.84
C ASN A 153 -4.46 5.82 -20.55
N LEU A 154 -3.72 5.71 -19.46
CA LEU A 154 -4.23 5.29 -18.14
C LEU A 154 -4.88 6.43 -17.35
N MET A 155 -4.85 7.68 -17.86
CA MET A 155 -5.47 8.81 -17.18
C MET A 155 -7.01 8.72 -17.26
N PHE A 156 -7.68 8.79 -16.10
CA PHE A 156 -9.12 9.05 -16.07
C PHE A 156 -9.40 10.50 -16.44
N LYS A 157 -10.23 10.72 -17.45
CA LYS A 157 -10.72 12.02 -17.86
C LYS A 157 -12.04 12.37 -17.20
N THR A 158 -12.21 13.65 -16.88
CA THR A 158 -13.48 14.24 -16.45
C THR A 158 -13.60 15.67 -16.98
N TYR A 159 -14.69 16.35 -16.68
CA TYR A 159 -14.93 17.70 -17.16
C TYR A 159 -15.34 18.62 -16.02
N MET A 160 -14.89 19.87 -16.07
CA MET A 160 -15.28 20.91 -15.13
C MET A 160 -16.32 21.81 -15.76
N GLY A 161 -17.41 22.11 -15.03
CA GLY A 161 -18.50 22.98 -15.51
C GLY A 161 -19.59 22.23 -16.27
N VAL A 162 -20.39 22.96 -17.02
CA VAL A 162 -21.66 22.47 -17.61
C VAL A 162 -21.54 21.87 -19.02
N THR A 163 -20.37 22.00 -19.65
CA THR A 163 -20.16 21.52 -21.03
C THR A 163 -18.95 20.59 -21.12
N GLU A 164 -19.15 19.44 -21.76
CA GLU A 164 -18.12 18.47 -22.07
C GLU A 164 -17.38 18.89 -23.36
N ASN A 165 -16.33 19.67 -23.23
CA ASN A 165 -15.47 20.06 -24.33
C ASN A 165 -14.00 20.05 -23.91
N SER A 166 -13.10 20.09 -24.87
CA SER A 166 -11.66 20.02 -24.63
C SER A 166 -11.08 21.14 -23.74
N LYS A 167 -11.78 22.28 -23.63
CA LYS A 167 -11.36 23.40 -22.78
C LYS A 167 -11.66 23.15 -21.29
N ASN A 168 -12.62 22.27 -21.03
CA ASN A 168 -13.07 21.92 -19.69
C ASN A 168 -12.56 20.53 -19.25
N GLU A 169 -11.74 19.87 -20.07
CA GLU A 169 -11.18 18.56 -19.78
C GLU A 169 -10.22 18.64 -18.59
N LEU A 170 -10.42 17.76 -17.62
CA LEU A 170 -9.58 17.55 -16.46
C LEU A 170 -9.20 16.07 -16.35
N TYR A 171 -8.24 15.81 -15.50
CA TYR A 171 -7.80 14.45 -15.19
C TYR A 171 -7.87 14.19 -13.68
N LEU A 172 -8.26 12.99 -13.29
CA LEU A 172 -8.01 12.49 -11.96
C LEU A 172 -6.53 12.14 -11.85
N ARG A 173 -5.85 12.60 -10.80
CA ARG A 173 -4.41 12.38 -10.66
C ARG A 173 -4.05 10.89 -10.68
N PRO A 174 -3.06 10.47 -11.48
CA PRO A 174 -2.60 9.08 -11.51
C PRO A 174 -1.55 8.77 -10.45
N GLU A 175 -1.02 9.82 -9.79
CA GLU A 175 -0.03 9.74 -8.71
C GLU A 175 -0.11 10.99 -7.82
N THR A 176 0.44 10.88 -6.62
CA THR A 176 0.49 12.00 -5.66
C THR A 176 1.75 12.86 -5.80
N ALA A 177 2.80 12.38 -6.47
CA ALA A 177 4.10 13.03 -6.63
C ALA A 177 4.00 14.43 -7.26
N GLN A 178 3.24 14.59 -8.35
CA GLN A 178 3.18 15.86 -9.09
C GLN A 178 2.62 17.01 -8.25
N GLY A 179 1.72 16.73 -7.31
CA GLY A 179 1.24 17.72 -6.35
C GLY A 179 2.35 18.27 -5.46
N ILE A 180 3.33 17.44 -5.14
CA ILE A 180 4.47 17.84 -4.34
C ILE A 180 5.42 18.73 -5.17
N PHE A 181 5.68 18.35 -6.43
CA PHE A 181 6.59 19.12 -7.29
C PHE A 181 6.07 20.51 -7.60
N VAL A 182 4.78 20.66 -7.93
CA VAL A 182 4.21 21.99 -8.23
C VAL A 182 4.16 22.90 -7.00
N ASP A 183 4.09 22.31 -5.80
CA ASP A 183 4.09 23.06 -4.53
C ASP A 183 5.48 23.23 -3.89
N PHE A 184 6.54 22.72 -4.52
CA PHE A 184 7.91 22.73 -3.97
C PHE A 184 8.31 24.09 -3.38
N LYS A 185 8.14 25.19 -4.15
CA LYS A 185 8.50 26.54 -3.71
C LYS A 185 7.63 27.05 -2.57
N ASN A 186 6.33 26.74 -2.59
CA ASN A 186 5.40 27.13 -1.53
C ASN A 186 5.77 26.44 -0.22
N ILE A 187 6.04 25.14 -0.28
CA ILE A 187 6.39 24.33 0.89
C ILE A 187 7.75 24.76 1.45
N GLN A 188 8.78 24.90 0.60
CA GLN A 188 10.11 25.30 1.01
C GLN A 188 10.09 26.67 1.73
N ARG A 189 9.33 27.63 1.18
CA ARG A 189 9.18 28.97 1.77
C ARG A 189 8.41 28.94 3.09
N ALA A 190 7.25 28.25 3.11
CA ALA A 190 6.38 28.22 4.28
C ALA A 190 7.01 27.46 5.45
N SER A 191 7.66 26.33 5.17
CA SER A 191 8.30 25.49 6.19
C SER A 191 9.70 25.98 6.59
N ARG A 192 10.30 26.91 5.82
CA ARG A 192 11.68 27.38 5.96
C ARG A 192 12.73 26.26 5.96
N LYS A 193 12.41 25.14 5.29
CA LYS A 193 13.32 24.02 5.18
C LYS A 193 14.49 24.36 4.25
N LYS A 194 15.66 23.88 4.61
CA LYS A 194 16.86 23.87 3.77
C LYS A 194 16.96 22.49 3.10
N VAL A 195 17.54 22.45 1.93
CA VAL A 195 17.95 21.19 1.30
C VAL A 195 19.08 20.56 2.11
N PRO A 196 19.05 19.27 2.51
CA PRO A 196 18.02 18.30 2.10
C PRO A 196 16.75 18.36 2.95
N PHE A 197 15.60 18.22 2.29
CA PHE A 197 14.30 18.03 2.96
C PHE A 197 13.35 17.22 2.10
N GLY A 198 12.37 16.58 2.72
CA GLY A 198 11.36 15.80 2.04
C GLY A 198 9.95 16.33 2.26
N VAL A 199 9.08 16.05 1.29
CA VAL A 199 7.64 16.31 1.38
C VAL A 199 6.90 15.01 1.17
N ALA A 200 6.08 14.65 2.16
CA ALA A 200 5.34 13.41 2.19
C ALA A 200 3.84 13.65 1.99
N GLN A 201 3.20 12.77 1.24
CA GLN A 201 1.77 12.82 1.00
C GLN A 201 1.15 11.42 1.06
N ILE A 202 -0.04 11.33 1.65
CA ILE A 202 -0.94 10.17 1.53
C ILE A 202 -2.17 10.64 0.79
N GLY A 203 -2.52 9.97 -0.31
CA GLY A 203 -3.71 10.39 -1.06
C GLY A 203 -4.17 9.40 -2.11
N LYS A 204 -5.42 9.57 -2.53
CA LYS A 204 -6.04 8.81 -3.61
C LYS A 204 -5.38 9.13 -4.94
N SER A 205 -5.18 8.07 -5.74
CA SER A 205 -4.74 8.10 -7.12
C SER A 205 -5.60 7.18 -7.98
N PHE A 206 -5.64 7.46 -9.29
CA PHE A 206 -6.58 6.82 -10.21
C PHE A 206 -5.85 6.43 -11.50
N ARG A 207 -5.89 5.13 -11.84
CA ARG A 207 -5.33 4.62 -13.10
C ARG A 207 -6.36 3.74 -13.78
N ASN A 208 -6.72 4.06 -15.01
CA ASN A 208 -7.67 3.28 -15.78
C ASN A 208 -7.04 1.98 -16.30
N GLU A 209 -6.66 1.11 -15.37
CA GLU A 209 -5.98 -0.16 -15.63
C GLU A 209 -6.76 -1.03 -16.61
N ILE A 210 -6.05 -1.62 -17.58
CA ILE A 210 -6.62 -2.53 -18.58
C ILE A 210 -6.96 -3.86 -17.90
N THR A 211 -6.02 -4.40 -17.13
CA THR A 211 -6.13 -5.69 -16.44
C THR A 211 -5.97 -5.53 -14.93
N PRO A 212 -6.96 -4.90 -14.25
CA PRO A 212 -6.96 -4.88 -12.80
C PRO A 212 -7.14 -6.30 -12.28
N GLY A 213 -6.53 -6.63 -11.12
CA GLY A 213 -6.58 -8.01 -10.64
C GLY A 213 -5.94 -8.21 -9.28
N ASN A 214 -5.93 -9.47 -8.85
CA ASN A 214 -5.34 -9.91 -7.60
C ASN A 214 -5.85 -9.13 -6.39
N PHE A 215 -7.19 -9.08 -6.24
CA PHE A 215 -7.86 -8.40 -5.13
C PHE A 215 -7.51 -6.90 -5.10
N VAL A 216 -7.02 -6.36 -3.97
CA VAL A 216 -6.63 -4.95 -3.84
C VAL A 216 -5.19 -4.67 -4.31
N PHE A 217 -4.50 -5.64 -4.89
CA PHE A 217 -3.15 -5.46 -5.39
C PHE A 217 -3.09 -4.51 -6.60
N ARG A 218 -4.04 -4.63 -7.55
CA ARG A 218 -4.14 -3.76 -8.73
C ARG A 218 -5.58 -3.33 -8.96
N THR A 219 -5.88 -2.11 -8.56
CA THR A 219 -7.20 -1.49 -8.66
C THR A 219 -7.13 -0.20 -9.46
N ARG A 220 -8.27 0.34 -9.89
CA ARG A 220 -8.34 1.61 -10.64
C ARG A 220 -8.35 2.84 -9.74
N GLU A 221 -8.77 2.68 -8.50
CA GLU A 221 -8.73 3.66 -7.43
C GLU A 221 -7.95 3.07 -6.26
N PHE A 222 -6.89 3.76 -5.82
CA PHE A 222 -5.99 3.29 -4.75
C PHE A 222 -5.45 4.48 -3.95
N GLU A 223 -4.77 4.21 -2.85
CA GLU A 223 -4.04 5.23 -2.11
C GLU A 223 -2.53 5.01 -2.24
N GLN A 224 -1.80 6.12 -2.45
CA GLN A 224 -0.35 6.15 -2.40
C GLN A 224 0.13 6.84 -1.12
N MET A 225 1.27 6.41 -0.64
CA MET A 225 2.10 7.07 0.38
C MET A 225 3.43 7.37 -0.29
N GLU A 226 3.65 8.63 -0.64
CA GLU A 226 4.83 9.08 -1.40
C GLU A 226 5.61 10.11 -0.60
N LEU A 227 6.92 10.02 -0.70
CA LEU A 227 7.88 10.99 -0.20
C LEU A 227 8.76 11.46 -1.35
N GLU A 228 8.76 12.76 -1.62
CA GLU A 228 9.71 13.39 -2.52
C GLU A 228 10.81 14.06 -1.70
N PHE A 229 11.99 13.47 -1.70
CA PHE A 229 13.11 13.94 -0.92
C PHE A 229 14.08 14.72 -1.78
N PHE A 230 14.12 16.04 -1.56
CA PHE A 230 14.94 16.99 -2.29
C PHE A 230 16.33 17.07 -1.71
N CYS A 231 17.36 16.83 -2.54
CA CYS A 231 18.76 16.84 -2.11
C CYS A 231 19.65 17.64 -3.09
N LYS A 232 20.88 17.95 -2.67
CA LYS A 232 21.86 18.61 -3.52
C LYS A 232 22.32 17.63 -4.61
N PRO A 233 22.40 18.05 -5.89
CA PRO A 233 22.98 17.26 -6.96
C PRO A 233 24.38 16.71 -6.56
N GLY A 234 24.60 15.41 -6.80
CA GLY A 234 25.82 14.70 -6.40
C GLY A 234 25.76 14.04 -5.02
N THR A 235 24.71 14.30 -4.21
CA THR A 235 24.45 13.57 -2.95
C THR A 235 23.27 12.60 -3.06
N ASP A 236 22.66 12.52 -4.21
CA ASP A 236 21.47 11.77 -4.56
C ASP A 236 21.60 10.26 -4.28
N LEU A 237 22.71 9.64 -4.69
CA LEU A 237 22.93 8.21 -4.45
C LEU A 237 23.11 7.85 -2.97
N GLU A 238 23.70 8.75 -2.16
CA GLU A 238 23.77 8.54 -0.71
C GLU A 238 22.38 8.54 -0.09
N TRP A 239 21.52 9.49 -0.49
CA TRP A 239 20.15 9.57 -0.03
C TRP A 239 19.28 8.44 -0.58
N PHE A 240 19.53 7.99 -1.81
CA PHE A 240 18.89 6.81 -2.37
C PHE A 240 19.15 5.56 -1.51
N HIS A 241 20.41 5.30 -1.17
CA HIS A 241 20.77 4.17 -0.29
C HIS A 241 20.21 4.33 1.13
N PHE A 242 20.20 5.56 1.65
CA PHE A 242 19.60 5.85 2.96
C PHE A 242 18.11 5.48 2.96
N TRP A 243 17.33 5.99 2.00
CA TRP A 243 15.90 5.74 1.94
C TRP A 243 15.58 4.28 1.62
N LYS A 244 16.35 3.62 0.74
CA LYS A 244 16.23 2.19 0.49
C LYS A 244 16.33 1.39 1.79
N ASN A 245 17.36 1.62 2.60
CA ASN A 245 17.54 0.95 3.89
C ASN A 245 16.42 1.32 4.90
N TYR A 246 16.02 2.58 4.94
CA TYR A 246 14.99 3.07 5.85
C TYR A 246 13.62 2.41 5.55
N CYS A 247 13.26 2.30 4.28
CA CYS A 247 12.04 1.61 3.84
C CYS A 247 12.06 0.13 4.19
N HIS A 248 13.19 -0.56 4.00
CA HIS A 248 13.35 -1.96 4.36
C HIS A 248 13.15 -2.16 5.86
N GLN A 249 13.85 -1.39 6.70
CA GLN A 249 13.71 -1.49 8.15
C GLN A 249 12.29 -1.16 8.64
N PHE A 250 11.59 -0.23 7.98
CA PHE A 250 10.19 0.07 8.31
C PHE A 250 9.28 -1.17 8.15
N LEU A 251 9.43 -1.92 7.07
CA LEU A 251 8.64 -3.14 6.84
C LEU A 251 8.96 -4.22 7.88
N LEU A 252 10.24 -4.45 8.17
CA LEU A 252 10.68 -5.45 9.14
C LEU A 252 10.23 -5.09 10.57
N ASN A 253 10.34 -3.82 10.96
CA ASN A 253 9.92 -3.35 12.29
C ASN A 253 8.41 -3.47 12.52
N LEU A 254 7.62 -3.54 11.46
CA LEU A 254 6.18 -3.81 11.51
C LEU A 254 5.84 -5.30 11.32
N GLY A 255 6.83 -6.18 11.43
CA GLY A 255 6.65 -7.61 11.49
C GLY A 255 6.60 -8.32 10.14
N MET A 256 6.91 -7.65 9.03
CA MET A 256 7.05 -8.32 7.74
C MET A 256 8.31 -9.19 7.74
N ARG A 257 8.19 -10.44 7.29
CA ARG A 257 9.30 -11.40 7.28
C ARG A 257 10.25 -11.14 6.12
N ASP A 258 11.54 -11.05 6.41
CA ASP A 258 12.58 -10.72 5.42
C ASP A 258 12.67 -11.77 4.31
N GLU A 259 12.43 -13.05 4.62
CA GLU A 259 12.39 -14.13 3.62
C GLU A 259 11.27 -13.98 2.57
N ASN A 260 10.26 -13.16 2.86
CA ASN A 260 9.17 -12.85 1.93
C ASN A 260 9.38 -11.54 1.18
N LEU A 261 10.53 -10.87 1.38
CA LEU A 261 10.93 -9.66 0.69
C LEU A 261 12.15 -9.91 -0.19
N ARG A 262 12.21 -9.25 -1.32
CA ARG A 262 13.45 -9.11 -2.09
C ARG A 262 13.57 -7.72 -2.66
N LEU A 263 14.80 -7.23 -2.77
CA LEU A 263 15.11 -5.97 -3.39
C LEU A 263 15.64 -6.24 -4.79
N ARG A 264 15.04 -5.63 -5.80
CA ARG A 264 15.41 -5.76 -7.20
C ARG A 264 15.85 -4.39 -7.74
N ASP A 265 17.13 -4.24 -7.94
CA ASP A 265 17.67 -3.06 -8.61
C ASP A 265 17.39 -3.15 -10.12
N HIS A 266 16.93 -2.06 -10.73
CA HIS A 266 16.68 -2.00 -12.17
C HIS A 266 17.99 -1.99 -12.95
N SER A 267 18.03 -2.74 -14.05
CA SER A 267 19.13 -2.63 -15.01
C SER A 267 19.07 -1.28 -15.77
N PRO A 268 20.17 -0.83 -16.37
CA PRO A 268 20.17 0.43 -17.14
C PRO A 268 19.11 0.49 -18.24
N GLU A 269 18.73 -0.66 -18.81
CA GLU A 269 17.72 -0.78 -19.87
C GLU A 269 16.28 -0.68 -19.34
N GLU A 270 16.08 -1.01 -18.06
CA GLU A 270 14.77 -0.92 -17.38
C GLU A 270 14.50 0.43 -16.78
N LEU A 271 15.54 1.26 -16.55
CA LEU A 271 15.38 2.57 -15.92
C LEU A 271 14.47 3.47 -16.75
N CYS A 272 13.52 4.10 -16.08
CA CYS A 272 12.78 5.19 -16.69
C CYS A 272 13.74 6.30 -17.13
N PHE A 273 13.41 6.99 -18.22
CA PHE A 273 14.25 8.03 -18.83
C PHE A 273 14.62 9.20 -17.89
N TYR A 274 13.90 9.36 -16.79
CA TYR A 274 14.15 10.37 -15.76
C TYR A 274 14.89 9.82 -14.53
N SER A 275 15.11 8.52 -14.46
CA SER A 275 15.68 7.88 -13.28
C SER A 275 17.14 7.51 -13.49
N LYS A 276 17.96 7.79 -12.48
CA LYS A 276 19.38 7.40 -12.43
C LYS A 276 19.59 6.05 -11.73
N ALA A 277 18.72 5.74 -10.79
CA ALA A 277 18.70 4.46 -10.07
C ALA A 277 17.26 4.17 -9.60
N THR A 278 16.85 2.92 -9.63
CA THR A 278 15.56 2.47 -9.10
C THR A 278 15.73 1.10 -8.45
N THR A 279 15.11 0.92 -7.29
CA THR A 279 15.00 -0.39 -6.61
C THR A 279 13.54 -0.64 -6.31
N ASP A 280 13.03 -1.79 -6.74
CA ASP A 280 11.74 -2.31 -6.31
C ASP A 280 11.92 -3.21 -5.08
N PHE A 281 11.07 -3.01 -4.10
CA PHE A 281 10.81 -3.99 -3.05
C PHE A 281 9.70 -4.88 -3.54
N GLU A 282 9.97 -6.15 -3.69
CA GLU A 282 8.98 -7.14 -4.07
C GLU A 282 8.64 -8.02 -2.87
N PHE A 283 7.37 -8.35 -2.73
CA PHE A 283 6.85 -9.25 -1.70
C PHE A 283 6.31 -10.52 -2.33
N LEU A 284 6.52 -11.64 -1.65
CA LEU A 284 6.04 -12.96 -2.07
C LEU A 284 4.56 -13.13 -1.70
N PHE A 285 3.68 -12.72 -2.61
CA PHE A 285 2.25 -12.97 -2.52
C PHE A 285 1.90 -14.43 -2.88
N PRO A 286 0.68 -14.93 -2.57
CA PRO A 286 0.26 -16.26 -3.02
C PRO A 286 0.25 -16.46 -4.55
N PHE A 287 0.17 -15.38 -5.32
CA PHE A 287 0.25 -15.38 -6.79
C PHE A 287 1.68 -15.16 -7.34
N GLY A 288 2.68 -15.15 -6.47
CA GLY A 288 4.09 -14.93 -6.83
C GLY A 288 4.63 -13.58 -6.37
N TRP A 289 5.83 -13.24 -6.83
CA TRP A 289 6.48 -11.97 -6.51
C TRP A 289 5.73 -10.78 -7.12
N GLY A 290 5.46 -9.78 -6.31
CA GLY A 290 4.80 -8.56 -6.75
C GLY A 290 5.46 -7.33 -6.13
N GLU A 291 5.57 -6.28 -6.93
CA GLU A 291 6.10 -4.99 -6.49
C GLU A 291 5.26 -4.42 -5.36
N LEU A 292 5.91 -4.09 -4.27
CA LEU A 292 5.32 -3.51 -3.06
C LEU A 292 5.66 -2.03 -2.92
N TRP A 293 6.92 -1.66 -3.14
CA TRP A 293 7.47 -0.33 -2.91
C TRP A 293 8.55 -0.04 -3.95
N GLY A 294 8.57 1.16 -4.52
CA GLY A 294 9.64 1.66 -5.37
C GLY A 294 10.45 2.73 -4.64
N VAL A 295 11.76 2.71 -4.78
CA VAL A 295 12.64 3.83 -4.44
C VAL A 295 13.38 4.23 -5.70
N ALA A 296 13.21 5.48 -6.15
CA ALA A 296 13.81 5.99 -7.38
C ALA A 296 14.62 7.26 -7.14
N ASP A 297 15.78 7.36 -7.77
CA ASP A 297 16.49 8.63 -7.95
C ASP A 297 16.02 9.26 -9.26
N ARG A 298 15.14 10.27 -9.15
CA ARG A 298 14.49 10.96 -10.27
C ARG A 298 15.29 12.12 -10.84
N THR A 299 16.49 12.37 -10.30
CA THR A 299 17.32 13.54 -10.64
C THR A 299 16.55 14.86 -10.46
N ASP A 300 16.77 15.88 -11.31
CA ASP A 300 16.05 17.16 -11.33
C ASP A 300 14.90 17.18 -12.35
N TYR A 301 14.55 16.03 -12.93
CA TYR A 301 13.66 15.94 -14.10
C TYR A 301 12.33 16.66 -13.85
N ASP A 302 11.57 16.29 -12.82
CA ASP A 302 10.23 16.82 -12.58
C ASP A 302 10.23 18.33 -12.35
N LEU A 303 11.14 18.82 -11.49
CA LEU A 303 11.26 20.25 -11.21
C LEU A 303 11.66 21.04 -12.47
N THR A 304 12.55 20.49 -13.30
CA THR A 304 12.95 21.07 -14.59
C THR A 304 11.79 21.10 -15.56
N GLN A 305 11.00 20.04 -15.67
CA GLN A 305 9.82 20.02 -16.53
C GLN A 305 8.78 21.06 -16.11
N HIS A 306 8.49 21.16 -14.82
CA HIS A 306 7.57 22.19 -14.32
C HIS A 306 8.11 23.60 -14.52
N ALA A 307 9.41 23.85 -14.32
CA ALA A 307 10.01 25.13 -14.61
C ALA A 307 9.86 25.51 -16.09
N ASN A 308 10.18 24.60 -17.01
CA ASN A 308 10.11 24.83 -18.45
C ASN A 308 8.69 25.11 -18.95
N HIS A 309 7.68 24.40 -18.40
CA HIS A 309 6.29 24.55 -18.85
C HIS A 309 5.56 25.74 -18.20
N SER A 310 5.90 26.07 -16.95
CA SER A 310 5.27 27.19 -16.24
C SER A 310 5.96 28.53 -16.45
N GLY A 311 7.24 28.51 -16.78
CA GLY A 311 8.11 29.69 -16.80
C GLY A 311 8.57 30.14 -15.40
N GLU A 312 8.17 29.42 -14.34
CA GLU A 312 8.56 29.74 -12.97
C GLU A 312 9.85 29.00 -12.57
N SER A 313 10.78 29.71 -11.90
CA SER A 313 12.03 29.08 -11.45
C SER A 313 11.78 28.09 -10.31
N MET A 314 12.27 26.86 -10.47
CA MET A 314 12.31 25.82 -9.43
C MET A 314 13.68 25.71 -8.75
N GLU A 315 14.59 26.64 -9.01
CA GLU A 315 15.91 26.67 -8.36
C GLU A 315 15.80 26.88 -6.85
N TYR A 316 16.59 26.14 -6.10
CA TYR A 316 16.87 26.38 -4.68
C TYR A 316 18.11 27.28 -4.56
N PHE A 317 18.02 28.30 -3.72
CA PHE A 317 19.18 29.10 -3.31
C PHE A 317 19.71 28.57 -1.98
N ASP A 318 20.94 28.08 -1.99
CA ASP A 318 21.63 27.64 -0.79
C ASP A 318 22.34 28.82 -0.10
N PRO A 319 21.87 29.27 1.07
CA PRO A 319 22.46 30.41 1.74
C PRO A 319 23.84 30.09 2.38
N GLU A 320 24.20 28.82 2.51
CA GLU A 320 25.49 28.42 3.11
C GLU A 320 26.61 28.44 2.07
N THR A 321 26.33 28.03 0.85
CA THR A 321 27.32 28.01 -0.25
C THR A 321 27.15 29.17 -1.23
N ASN A 322 26.06 29.94 -1.13
CA ASN A 322 25.66 31.00 -2.07
C ASN A 322 25.48 30.48 -3.51
N GLU A 323 25.13 29.21 -3.66
CA GLU A 323 24.87 28.55 -4.95
C GLU A 323 23.39 28.48 -5.25
N LYS A 324 23.05 28.43 -6.55
CA LYS A 324 21.71 28.12 -7.02
C LYS A 324 21.74 26.82 -7.82
N TYR A 325 20.79 25.94 -7.57
CA TYR A 325 20.63 24.69 -8.31
C TYR A 325 19.18 24.20 -8.25
N ILE A 326 18.78 23.39 -9.22
CA ILE A 326 17.55 22.62 -9.12
C ILE A 326 17.88 21.37 -8.30
N PRO A 327 17.17 21.11 -7.19
CA PRO A 327 17.43 19.91 -6.38
C PRO A 327 17.19 18.61 -7.15
N TYR A 328 17.96 17.58 -6.83
CA TYR A 328 17.66 16.21 -7.21
C TYR A 328 16.64 15.62 -6.25
N VAL A 329 15.90 14.63 -6.71
CA VAL A 329 14.79 14.04 -5.96
C VAL A 329 15.00 12.54 -5.79
N VAL A 330 14.88 12.06 -4.56
CA VAL A 330 14.78 10.64 -4.25
C VAL A 330 13.36 10.36 -3.78
N GLU A 331 12.68 9.44 -4.47
CA GLU A 331 11.28 9.10 -4.27
C GLU A 331 11.12 7.70 -3.70
N PRO A 332 10.79 7.52 -2.43
CA PRO A 332 10.13 6.32 -1.90
C PRO A 332 8.61 6.41 -2.16
N SER A 333 8.08 5.53 -3.00
CA SER A 333 6.66 5.48 -3.38
C SER A 333 6.03 4.12 -3.09
N LEU A 334 4.94 4.12 -2.34
CA LEU A 334 4.29 2.92 -1.79
C LEU A 334 2.78 2.98 -1.98
N GLY A 335 2.19 1.90 -2.49
CA GLY A 335 0.73 1.72 -2.50
C GLY A 335 0.22 1.28 -1.12
N ALA A 336 -0.63 2.10 -0.48
CA ALA A 336 -1.20 1.77 0.82
C ALA A 336 -2.03 0.47 0.78
N ASP A 337 -2.73 0.23 -0.31
CA ASP A 337 -3.56 -0.97 -0.51
C ASP A 337 -2.68 -2.22 -0.69
N ARG A 338 -1.58 -2.13 -1.44
CA ARG A 338 -0.64 -3.24 -1.64
C ARG A 338 0.07 -3.63 -0.35
N VAL A 339 0.58 -2.65 0.41
CA VAL A 339 1.27 -2.95 1.67
C VAL A 339 0.32 -3.48 2.72
N ALA A 340 -0.92 -2.99 2.78
CA ALA A 340 -1.97 -3.55 3.64
C ALA A 340 -2.25 -5.01 3.28
N LEU A 341 -2.38 -5.34 1.99
CA LEU A 341 -2.53 -6.73 1.53
C LEU A 341 -1.31 -7.57 1.92
N ALA A 342 -0.08 -7.06 1.73
CA ALA A 342 1.14 -7.78 2.08
C ALA A 342 1.19 -8.11 3.58
N PHE A 343 0.87 -7.17 4.47
CA PHE A 343 0.78 -7.43 5.91
C PHE A 343 -0.30 -8.45 6.25
N LEU A 344 -1.47 -8.43 5.60
CA LEU A 344 -2.51 -9.44 5.83
C LEU A 344 -2.05 -10.83 5.37
N VAL A 345 -1.42 -10.93 4.19
CA VAL A 345 -0.87 -12.19 3.67
C VAL A 345 0.22 -12.72 4.58
N ASP A 346 1.15 -11.86 4.98
CA ASP A 346 2.27 -12.28 5.83
C ASP A 346 1.80 -12.75 7.21
N ALA A 347 0.84 -12.04 7.80
CA ALA A 347 0.29 -12.32 9.12
C ALA A 347 -0.65 -13.54 9.18
N TYR A 348 -1.25 -13.95 8.05
CA TYR A 348 -2.21 -15.05 8.04
C TYR A 348 -1.55 -16.39 8.38
N ASP A 349 -2.13 -17.14 9.32
CA ASP A 349 -1.72 -18.50 9.63
C ASP A 349 -2.92 -19.40 10.00
N GLU A 350 -2.74 -20.72 9.81
CA GLU A 350 -3.63 -21.79 10.27
C GLU A 350 -2.82 -22.71 11.19
N GLU A 351 -3.06 -22.60 12.48
CA GLU A 351 -2.29 -23.31 13.49
C GLU A 351 -3.06 -24.51 14.05
N VAL A 352 -2.37 -25.63 14.23
CA VAL A 352 -2.89 -26.78 14.96
C VAL A 352 -2.66 -26.53 16.45
N VAL A 353 -3.74 -26.36 17.20
CA VAL A 353 -3.69 -26.12 18.65
C VAL A 353 -3.69 -27.44 19.44
N ASP A 354 -4.47 -28.43 18.99
CA ASP A 354 -4.56 -29.77 19.59
C ASP A 354 -4.72 -30.80 18.46
N ALA A 355 -3.63 -31.51 18.16
CA ALA A 355 -3.61 -32.50 17.07
C ALA A 355 -4.52 -33.71 17.35
N GLU A 356 -4.67 -34.11 18.66
CA GLU A 356 -5.49 -35.26 19.04
C GLU A 356 -6.98 -34.97 18.83
N LYS A 357 -7.39 -33.70 19.04
CA LYS A 357 -8.77 -33.24 18.86
C LYS A 357 -9.02 -32.65 17.48
N ASN A 358 -8.00 -32.60 16.62
CA ASN A 358 -8.04 -31.92 15.33
C ASN A 358 -8.53 -30.45 15.48
N ASP A 359 -8.13 -29.78 16.58
CA ASP A 359 -8.48 -28.39 16.87
C ASP A 359 -7.45 -27.48 16.19
N THR A 360 -7.95 -26.67 15.25
CA THR A 360 -7.16 -25.68 14.50
C THR A 360 -7.67 -24.28 14.76
N ARG A 361 -6.79 -23.27 14.65
CA ARG A 361 -7.19 -21.85 14.65
C ARG A 361 -6.66 -21.14 13.43
N VAL A 362 -7.48 -20.26 12.89
CA VAL A 362 -7.02 -19.21 11.97
C VAL A 362 -6.58 -18.02 12.81
N VAL A 363 -5.43 -17.46 12.51
CA VAL A 363 -4.87 -16.33 13.24
C VAL A 363 -4.21 -15.34 12.27
N LEU A 364 -4.37 -14.03 12.56
CA LEU A 364 -3.61 -12.97 11.92
C LEU A 364 -2.53 -12.48 12.91
N HIS A 365 -1.27 -12.83 12.68
CA HIS A 365 -0.12 -12.39 13.46
C HIS A 365 0.30 -10.96 13.10
N LEU A 366 -0.66 -10.03 13.04
CA LEU A 366 -0.39 -8.63 12.78
C LEU A 366 0.46 -8.02 13.90
N HIS A 367 1.45 -7.20 13.53
CA HIS A 367 2.11 -6.36 14.52
C HIS A 367 1.06 -5.57 15.31
N PRO A 368 1.15 -5.48 16.65
CA PRO A 368 0.12 -4.84 17.47
C PRO A 368 -0.22 -3.41 17.04
N ALA A 369 0.78 -2.65 16.54
CA ALA A 369 0.55 -1.31 16.00
C ALA A 369 -0.39 -1.30 14.79
N LEU A 370 -0.42 -2.36 13.98
CA LEU A 370 -1.25 -2.47 12.77
C LEU A 370 -2.64 -3.06 13.04
N ALA A 371 -2.81 -3.86 14.10
CA ALA A 371 -4.06 -4.53 14.43
C ALA A 371 -5.25 -3.55 14.47
N PRO A 372 -6.42 -3.89 13.91
CA PRO A 372 -7.61 -3.03 13.96
C PRO A 372 -7.99 -2.64 15.39
N PHE A 373 -8.10 -3.63 16.27
CA PHE A 373 -8.24 -3.42 17.71
C PHE A 373 -6.91 -3.71 18.42
N LYS A 374 -6.57 -2.86 19.40
CA LYS A 374 -5.36 -3.05 20.22
C LYS A 374 -5.58 -4.05 21.35
N ALA A 375 -6.83 -4.13 21.78
CA ALA A 375 -7.28 -5.09 22.77
C ALA A 375 -8.77 -5.40 22.57
N ALA A 376 -9.23 -6.51 23.16
CA ALA A 376 -10.64 -6.81 23.29
C ALA A 376 -10.97 -7.08 24.77
N VAL A 377 -12.01 -6.45 25.28
CA VAL A 377 -12.50 -6.65 26.66
C VAL A 377 -13.63 -7.67 26.64
N LEU A 378 -13.43 -8.76 27.39
CA LEU A 378 -14.26 -9.95 27.36
C LEU A 378 -14.72 -10.32 28.79
N PRO A 379 -15.94 -10.01 29.21
CA PRO A 379 -16.42 -10.44 30.53
C PRO A 379 -16.53 -11.95 30.57
N LEU A 380 -15.94 -12.62 31.58
CA LEU A 380 -16.00 -14.09 31.71
C LEU A 380 -17.44 -14.59 31.76
N SER A 381 -18.33 -13.81 32.36
CA SER A 381 -19.77 -14.09 32.49
C SER A 381 -20.55 -12.81 32.22
N LYS A 382 -21.76 -12.91 31.68
CA LYS A 382 -22.70 -11.78 31.52
C LYS A 382 -22.99 -11.02 32.80
N LYS A 383 -22.84 -11.64 33.97
CA LYS A 383 -23.00 -10.95 35.25
C LYS A 383 -21.91 -9.91 35.51
N LEU A 384 -20.80 -9.98 34.80
CA LEU A 384 -19.64 -9.11 34.92
C LEU A 384 -19.59 -8.06 33.80
N SER A 385 -20.60 -8.04 32.90
CA SER A 385 -20.58 -7.17 31.71
C SER A 385 -20.49 -5.70 32.08
N ASP A 386 -21.26 -5.22 33.06
CA ASP A 386 -21.24 -3.81 33.46
C ASP A 386 -19.84 -3.35 33.92
N LYS A 387 -19.14 -4.21 34.67
CA LYS A 387 -17.78 -3.92 35.15
C LYS A 387 -16.73 -4.02 34.03
N ALA A 388 -16.88 -4.99 33.16
CA ALA A 388 -16.04 -5.09 31.97
C ALA A 388 -16.24 -3.89 31.02
N GLU A 389 -17.47 -3.36 30.93
CA GLU A 389 -17.77 -2.17 30.13
C GLU A 389 -17.13 -0.89 30.71
N GLU A 390 -16.97 -0.78 32.04
CA GLU A 390 -16.19 0.29 32.66
C GLU A 390 -14.71 0.23 32.17
N VAL A 391 -14.09 -0.97 32.15
CA VAL A 391 -12.72 -1.15 31.64
C VAL A 391 -12.62 -0.83 30.15
N PHE A 392 -13.58 -1.30 29.34
CA PHE A 392 -13.68 -0.96 27.94
C PHE A 392 -13.76 0.54 27.73
N SER A 393 -14.67 1.23 28.44
CA SER A 393 -14.91 2.66 28.29
C SER A 393 -13.69 3.49 28.67
N ASP A 394 -12.87 3.01 29.61
CA ASP A 394 -11.62 3.69 29.97
C ASP A 394 -10.55 3.53 28.89
N LEU A 395 -10.33 2.31 28.41
CA LEU A 395 -9.36 2.01 27.37
C LEU A 395 -9.73 2.64 26.02
N ALA A 396 -11.01 2.71 25.67
CA ALA A 396 -11.51 3.26 24.42
C ALA A 396 -11.21 4.77 24.26
N LYS A 397 -10.86 5.48 25.33
CA LYS A 397 -10.37 6.87 25.27
C LYS A 397 -9.01 6.99 24.59
N TYR A 398 -8.23 5.90 24.54
CA TYR A 398 -6.84 5.89 24.09
C TYR A 398 -6.61 5.00 22.89
N PHE A 399 -7.36 3.89 22.77
CA PHE A 399 -7.15 2.84 21.79
C PHE A 399 -8.45 2.44 21.10
N SER A 400 -8.34 1.87 19.90
CA SER A 400 -9.42 1.08 19.31
C SER A 400 -9.51 -0.25 20.06
N VAL A 401 -10.62 -0.49 20.75
CA VAL A 401 -10.86 -1.66 21.61
C VAL A 401 -12.18 -2.30 21.21
N ASP A 402 -12.24 -3.63 21.17
CA ASP A 402 -13.48 -4.37 20.97
C ASP A 402 -14.09 -4.81 22.32
N PHE A 403 -15.41 -5.02 22.32
CA PHE A 403 -16.15 -5.57 23.48
C PHE A 403 -17.04 -6.71 23.01
N ASP A 404 -16.81 -7.93 23.55
CA ASP A 404 -17.59 -9.10 23.16
C ASP A 404 -17.99 -9.93 24.38
N GLU A 405 -19.31 -10.09 24.58
CA GLU A 405 -19.91 -10.92 25.62
C GLU A 405 -20.65 -12.15 25.07
N THR A 406 -20.58 -12.39 23.75
CA THR A 406 -21.43 -13.36 23.06
C THR A 406 -20.78 -14.72 22.94
N GLY A 407 -21.36 -15.75 23.55
CA GLY A 407 -20.88 -17.13 23.51
C GLY A 407 -19.81 -17.44 24.57
N SER A 408 -19.14 -18.59 24.45
CA SER A 408 -18.11 -19.00 25.41
C SER A 408 -16.82 -18.19 25.23
N ILE A 409 -16.05 -18.02 26.29
CA ILE A 409 -14.78 -17.28 26.27
C ILE A 409 -13.82 -17.82 25.21
N GLY A 410 -13.71 -19.14 25.04
CA GLY A 410 -12.86 -19.75 24.03
C GLY A 410 -13.26 -19.38 22.60
N LYS A 411 -14.58 -19.30 22.31
CA LYS A 411 -15.06 -18.84 20.98
C LYS A 411 -14.75 -17.36 20.75
N ARG A 412 -14.80 -16.54 21.81
CA ARG A 412 -14.46 -15.11 21.71
C ARG A 412 -12.96 -14.93 21.47
N TYR A 413 -12.09 -15.67 22.12
CA TYR A 413 -10.65 -15.68 21.82
C TYR A 413 -10.38 -16.01 20.35
N ARG A 414 -11.03 -17.07 19.81
CA ARG A 414 -10.87 -17.47 18.40
C ARG A 414 -11.28 -16.35 17.43
N ARG A 415 -12.39 -15.64 17.71
CA ARG A 415 -12.80 -14.50 16.90
C ARG A 415 -11.77 -13.36 16.90
N GLN A 416 -11.15 -13.11 18.05
CA GLN A 416 -10.12 -12.09 18.17
C GLN A 416 -8.80 -12.52 17.53
N ASP A 417 -8.43 -13.81 17.62
CA ASP A 417 -7.26 -14.36 16.91
C ASP A 417 -7.40 -14.18 15.38
N GLU A 418 -8.58 -14.49 14.82
CA GLU A 418 -8.86 -14.35 13.38
C GLU A 418 -8.78 -12.93 12.83
N ILE A 419 -9.05 -11.92 13.65
CA ILE A 419 -8.99 -10.50 13.22
C ILE A 419 -7.70 -9.81 13.65
N GLY A 420 -6.79 -10.56 14.30
CA GLY A 420 -5.46 -10.09 14.64
C GLY A 420 -5.38 -9.21 15.89
N THR A 421 -6.38 -9.22 16.78
CA THR A 421 -6.34 -8.49 18.05
C THR A 421 -5.23 -9.06 18.94
N PRO A 422 -4.20 -8.27 19.32
CA PRO A 422 -3.03 -8.82 20.02
C PRO A 422 -3.32 -9.24 21.47
N LEU A 423 -4.25 -8.57 22.12
CA LEU A 423 -4.52 -8.75 23.54
C LEU A 423 -6.01 -8.97 23.82
N CYS A 424 -6.35 -10.04 24.55
CA CYS A 424 -7.70 -10.27 25.06
C CYS A 424 -7.70 -10.06 26.57
N ILE A 425 -8.47 -9.10 27.05
CA ILE A 425 -8.59 -8.69 28.44
C ILE A 425 -9.85 -9.33 29.00
N THR A 426 -9.72 -10.32 29.88
CA THR A 426 -10.83 -11.02 30.50
C THR A 426 -11.08 -10.45 31.90
N TYR A 427 -12.26 -9.86 32.10
CA TYR A 427 -12.76 -9.49 33.42
C TYR A 427 -13.46 -10.71 34.01
N ASP A 428 -12.95 -11.22 35.10
CA ASP A 428 -13.41 -12.44 35.78
C ASP A 428 -13.92 -12.16 37.21
N PHE A 429 -14.35 -13.20 37.93
CA PHE A 429 -14.91 -13.05 39.28
C PHE A 429 -13.86 -12.63 40.34
N GLU A 430 -12.57 -12.88 40.10
CA GLU A 430 -11.49 -12.45 41.00
C GLU A 430 -11.20 -10.95 40.80
N SER A 431 -11.51 -10.39 39.62
CA SER A 431 -11.27 -9.00 39.27
C SER A 431 -11.97 -8.02 40.21
N GLU A 432 -13.14 -8.38 40.76
CA GLU A 432 -13.85 -7.54 41.74
C GLU A 432 -13.10 -7.46 43.09
N GLY A 433 -12.30 -8.48 43.41
CA GLY A 433 -11.58 -8.55 44.68
C GLY A 433 -10.17 -7.98 44.63
N ASP A 434 -9.44 -8.23 43.54
CA ASP A 434 -8.01 -7.90 43.41
C ASP A 434 -7.74 -6.69 42.50
N GLY A 435 -8.75 -6.17 41.80
CA GLY A 435 -8.60 -5.03 40.87
C GLY A 435 -7.74 -5.37 39.63
N CYS A 436 -7.57 -6.66 39.31
CA CYS A 436 -6.79 -7.12 38.18
C CYS A 436 -7.67 -7.83 37.16
N VAL A 437 -7.18 -7.93 35.94
CA VAL A 437 -7.80 -8.69 34.85
C VAL A 437 -6.81 -9.69 34.26
N THR A 438 -7.33 -10.73 33.63
CA THR A 438 -6.49 -11.68 32.89
C THR A 438 -6.28 -11.19 31.46
N VAL A 439 -5.03 -10.97 31.07
CA VAL A 439 -4.66 -10.56 29.70
C VAL A 439 -4.05 -11.77 28.99
N ARG A 440 -4.68 -12.19 27.90
CA ARG A 440 -4.19 -13.25 27.01
C ARG A 440 -3.48 -12.64 25.80
N ASP A 441 -2.26 -13.06 25.57
CA ASP A 441 -1.51 -12.73 24.36
C ASP A 441 -1.97 -13.65 23.22
N ARG A 442 -2.21 -13.07 22.02
CA ARG A 442 -2.70 -13.78 20.81
C ARG A 442 -1.69 -14.82 20.33
N ASP A 443 -0.41 -14.46 20.29
CA ASP A 443 0.61 -15.25 19.62
C ASP A 443 1.07 -16.42 20.48
N THR A 444 1.32 -16.19 21.76
CA THR A 444 1.78 -17.22 22.70
C THR A 444 0.62 -17.97 23.37
N MET A 445 -0.58 -17.42 23.37
CA MET A 445 -1.76 -17.86 24.16
C MET A 445 -1.54 -17.81 25.67
N GLU A 446 -0.40 -17.31 26.14
CA GLU A 446 -0.12 -17.14 27.57
C GLU A 446 -1.06 -16.10 28.18
N GLN A 447 -1.34 -16.31 29.46
CA GLN A 447 -2.23 -15.45 30.24
C GLN A 447 -1.48 -14.90 31.44
N VAL A 448 -1.58 -13.60 31.63
CA VAL A 448 -0.97 -12.90 32.76
C VAL A 448 -2.01 -12.08 33.50
N ARG A 449 -1.82 -11.92 34.79
CA ARG A 449 -2.69 -11.09 35.64
C ARG A 449 -2.14 -9.66 35.68
N ILE A 450 -2.92 -8.68 35.26
CA ILE A 450 -2.52 -7.26 35.15
C ILE A 450 -3.49 -6.38 35.93
N PRO A 451 -3.01 -5.45 36.77
CA PRO A 451 -3.86 -4.44 37.41
C PRO A 451 -4.57 -3.57 36.36
N ILE A 452 -5.84 -3.29 36.55
CA ILE A 452 -6.65 -2.49 35.61
C ILE A 452 -6.00 -1.14 35.33
N ASP A 453 -5.49 -0.46 36.35
CA ASP A 453 -4.81 0.83 36.22
C ASP A 453 -3.52 0.79 35.40
N SER A 454 -2.93 -0.39 35.21
CA SER A 454 -1.70 -0.58 34.42
C SER A 454 -1.95 -0.96 32.97
N LEU A 455 -3.18 -1.27 32.58
CA LEU A 455 -3.52 -1.75 31.24
C LEU A 455 -3.13 -0.79 30.14
N LYS A 456 -3.32 0.52 30.35
CA LYS A 456 -2.96 1.54 29.35
C LYS A 456 -1.46 1.46 29.00
N VAL A 457 -0.60 1.49 30.01
CA VAL A 457 0.87 1.43 29.81
C VAL A 457 1.26 0.09 29.20
N TYR A 458 0.67 -1.01 29.66
CA TYR A 458 0.92 -2.34 29.12
C TYR A 458 0.60 -2.44 27.62
N ILE A 459 -0.54 -1.88 27.19
CA ILE A 459 -0.91 -1.82 25.77
C ILE A 459 0.04 -0.91 24.99
N GLU A 460 0.37 0.28 25.51
CA GLU A 460 1.30 1.23 24.89
C GLU A 460 2.66 0.59 24.59
N GLU A 461 3.19 -0.20 25.54
CA GLU A 461 4.46 -0.93 25.35
C GLU A 461 4.36 -1.99 24.23
N LYS A 462 3.23 -2.69 24.12
CA LYS A 462 3.01 -3.74 23.13
C LYS A 462 2.83 -3.19 21.70
N ILE A 463 2.28 -2.00 21.54
CA ILE A 463 2.06 -1.37 20.23
C ILE A 463 3.23 -0.49 19.77
N ALA A 464 4.29 -0.35 20.58
CA ALA A 464 5.48 0.41 20.21
C ALA A 464 6.25 -0.26 19.06
N PHE A 465 6.84 0.55 18.15
CA PHE A 465 7.65 0.08 17.02
C PHE A 465 8.62 1.16 16.55
#